data_02afac89c3b60195f249676e0f2ea46f
#
_entry.id   02afac89c3b60195f249676e0f2ea46f
#
_cell.length_a   1.000
_cell.length_b   1.000
_cell.length_c   1.000
_cell.angle_alpha   90.00
_cell.angle_beta   90.00
_cell.angle_gamma   90.00
#
_symmetry.space_group_name_H-M   'P 1'
#
loop_
_entity.id
_entity.type
_entity.pdbx_description
1 polymer ?
#
loop_
_entity_poly.entity_id
_entity_poly.type
_entity_poly.pdbx_seq_one_letter_code
_entity_poly.pdbx_strand_id
1 'polypeptide(L)'
;MLKEAVSAAECVALQLSNDAERYAELGRKLRSTNYHSAVTVARGSSDHASAYLAYLIMARMGRLVTSLPMSLITLYKSPLVTRDTLAVAISQSGQSPDVVEPIRYFRDGGATTVALVNDTTSPLAESAEWTMPLHAGKEQSVAATKSFITSLVAGARLVAEWQSDAELKDGIAALPEVLAEAAKADWSAALDVLAPARNIMVVGRGISFPVALESALKFKETSALQAEAFSGAEIKHGPMALIEEGYPLVIFATRGPAQA
;
A
#
# COMPACT_ATOMS: atom_id res chain seq x y z
N MET A 1 -8.58 17.01 -1.03
CA MET A 1 -8.39 15.83 -0.19
C MET A 1 -9.71 15.21 0.28
N LEU A 2 -10.58 15.86 1.11
CA LEU A 2 -11.84 15.23 1.56
C LEU A 2 -12.71 14.73 0.39
N LYS A 3 -12.92 15.55 -0.65
CA LYS A 3 -13.65 15.13 -1.86
C LYS A 3 -13.01 13.93 -2.54
N GLU A 4 -11.69 13.83 -2.53
CA GLU A 4 -10.96 12.70 -3.12
C GLU A 4 -11.10 11.45 -2.25
N ALA A 5 -11.05 11.60 -0.93
CA ALA A 5 -11.30 10.48 -0.01
C ALA A 5 -12.72 9.91 -0.19
N VAL A 6 -13.73 10.78 -0.25
CA VAL A 6 -15.14 10.38 -0.47
C VAL A 6 -15.33 9.70 -1.84
N SER A 7 -14.62 10.16 -2.89
CA SER A 7 -14.71 9.56 -4.23
C SER A 7 -13.96 8.23 -4.38
N ALA A 8 -13.28 7.75 -3.34
CA ALA A 8 -12.51 6.51 -3.41
C ALA A 8 -13.38 5.28 -3.74
N ALA A 9 -14.62 5.24 -3.23
CA ALA A 9 -15.58 4.18 -3.54
C ALA A 9 -15.85 4.06 -5.05
N GLU A 10 -16.06 5.20 -5.73
CA GLU A 10 -16.28 5.26 -7.18
C GLU A 10 -15.02 4.84 -7.95
N CYS A 11 -13.84 5.28 -7.51
CA CYS A 11 -12.57 4.89 -8.10
C CYS A 11 -12.33 3.38 -7.99
N VAL A 12 -12.65 2.78 -6.84
CA VAL A 12 -12.55 1.33 -6.63
C VAL A 12 -13.56 0.59 -7.49
N ALA A 13 -14.81 1.04 -7.59
CA ALA A 13 -15.80 0.45 -8.49
C ALA A 13 -15.31 0.46 -9.95
N LEU A 14 -14.75 1.58 -10.41
CA LEU A 14 -14.16 1.70 -11.75
C LEU A 14 -12.97 0.74 -11.91
N GLN A 15 -12.07 0.66 -10.93
CA GLN A 15 -10.93 -0.24 -10.96
C GLN A 15 -11.36 -1.72 -11.03
N LEU A 16 -12.42 -2.11 -10.31
CA LEU A 16 -12.90 -3.49 -10.30
C LEU A 16 -13.61 -3.87 -11.60
N SER A 17 -14.26 -2.93 -12.26
CA SER A 17 -14.92 -3.15 -13.58
C SER A 17 -13.94 -3.24 -14.75
N ASN A 18 -12.66 -2.91 -14.53
CA ASN A 18 -11.63 -2.90 -15.55
C ASN A 18 -10.54 -3.95 -15.28
N ASP A 19 -9.81 -4.32 -16.33
CA ASP A 19 -8.59 -5.13 -16.29
C ASP A 19 -8.74 -6.53 -15.67
N ALA A 20 -9.95 -7.09 -15.55
CA ALA A 20 -10.17 -8.41 -14.95
C ALA A 20 -9.37 -9.51 -15.65
N GLU A 21 -9.37 -9.52 -16.99
CA GLU A 21 -8.62 -10.49 -17.79
C GLU A 21 -7.11 -10.35 -17.57
N ARG A 22 -6.60 -9.12 -17.54
CA ARG A 22 -5.18 -8.83 -17.31
C ARG A 22 -4.71 -9.28 -15.92
N TYR A 23 -5.54 -9.08 -14.89
CA TYR A 23 -5.27 -9.63 -13.55
C TYR A 23 -5.28 -11.16 -13.55
N ALA A 24 -6.22 -11.79 -14.25
CA ALA A 24 -6.29 -13.25 -14.36
C ALA A 24 -5.06 -13.82 -15.10
N GLU A 25 -4.60 -13.15 -16.16
CA GLU A 25 -3.37 -13.51 -16.88
C GLU A 25 -2.14 -13.40 -15.98
N LEU A 26 -1.97 -12.27 -15.31
CA LEU A 26 -0.90 -12.08 -14.34
C LEU A 26 -0.95 -13.15 -13.25
N GLY A 27 -2.13 -13.44 -12.69
CA GLY A 27 -2.33 -14.50 -11.71
C GLY A 27 -1.87 -15.87 -12.22
N ARG A 28 -2.18 -16.22 -13.47
CA ARG A 28 -1.69 -17.47 -14.10
C ARG A 28 -0.16 -17.48 -14.23
N LYS A 29 0.43 -16.38 -14.70
CA LYS A 29 1.88 -16.22 -14.79
C LYS A 29 2.56 -16.40 -13.43
N LEU A 30 2.03 -15.75 -12.40
CA LEU A 30 2.60 -15.82 -11.05
C LEU A 30 2.50 -17.23 -10.45
N ARG A 31 1.41 -17.97 -10.71
CA ARG A 31 1.27 -19.37 -10.26
C ARG A 31 2.22 -20.32 -10.96
N SER A 32 2.50 -20.08 -12.24
CA SER A 32 3.37 -20.95 -13.04
C SER A 32 4.87 -20.72 -12.80
N THR A 33 5.23 -19.67 -12.05
CA THR A 33 6.63 -19.30 -11.80
C THR A 33 6.97 -19.55 -10.33
N ASN A 34 8.12 -20.21 -10.10
CA ASN A 34 8.62 -20.41 -8.76
C ASN A 34 9.56 -19.27 -8.38
N TYR A 35 9.01 -18.25 -7.69
CA TYR A 35 9.82 -17.13 -7.21
C TYR A 35 10.52 -17.50 -5.91
N HIS A 36 11.83 -17.22 -5.83
CA HIS A 36 12.63 -17.37 -4.62
C HIS A 36 12.37 -16.23 -3.64
N SER A 37 12.10 -15.03 -4.15
CA SER A 37 11.86 -13.83 -3.36
C SER A 37 10.85 -12.92 -4.04
N ALA A 38 10.26 -12.03 -3.24
CA ALA A 38 9.50 -10.89 -3.73
C ALA A 38 10.06 -9.60 -3.13
N VAL A 39 10.08 -8.54 -3.91
CA VAL A 39 10.48 -7.21 -3.45
C VAL A 39 9.43 -6.18 -3.81
N THR A 40 9.28 -5.18 -2.96
CA THR A 40 8.45 -4.01 -3.25
C THR A 40 9.32 -2.78 -3.45
N VAL A 41 8.90 -1.89 -4.36
CA VAL A 41 9.62 -0.68 -4.75
C VAL A 41 8.65 0.49 -4.72
N ALA A 42 8.75 1.36 -3.73
CA ALA A 42 7.84 2.48 -3.58
C ALA A 42 8.39 3.58 -2.64
N ARG A 43 7.71 4.72 -2.56
CA ARG A 43 7.98 5.83 -1.62
C ARG A 43 6.68 6.36 -1.03
N GLY A 44 6.76 6.92 0.18
CA GLY A 44 5.65 7.61 0.84
C GLY A 44 4.41 6.73 0.99
N SER A 45 3.23 7.25 0.66
CA SER A 45 1.96 6.51 0.71
C SER A 45 1.99 5.22 -0.11
N SER A 46 2.69 5.21 -1.24
CA SER A 46 2.85 4.00 -2.05
C SER A 46 3.69 2.94 -1.35
N ASP A 47 4.66 3.31 -0.50
CA ASP A 47 5.43 2.36 0.29
C ASP A 47 4.57 1.75 1.41
N HIS A 48 3.69 2.53 2.02
CA HIS A 48 2.71 2.00 2.97
C HIS A 48 1.73 1.02 2.29
N ALA A 49 1.29 1.31 1.05
CA ALA A 49 0.50 0.36 0.27
C ALA A 49 1.30 -0.90 -0.09
N SER A 50 2.60 -0.76 -0.35
CA SER A 50 3.51 -1.89 -0.58
C SER A 50 3.71 -2.74 0.67
N ALA A 51 3.78 -2.12 1.84
CA ALA A 51 3.82 -2.84 3.12
C ALA A 51 2.54 -3.67 3.35
N TYR A 52 1.37 -3.13 2.99
CA TYR A 52 0.11 -3.89 3.02
C TYR A 52 0.15 -5.10 2.07
N LEU A 53 0.61 -4.91 0.83
CA LEU A 53 0.78 -5.99 -0.14
C LEU A 53 1.74 -7.06 0.39
N ALA A 54 2.86 -6.64 1.00
CA ALA A 54 3.82 -7.55 1.61
C ALA A 54 3.19 -8.40 2.73
N TYR A 55 2.39 -7.78 3.61
CA TYR A 55 1.62 -8.52 4.62
C TYR A 55 0.67 -9.55 4.00
N LEU A 56 -0.06 -9.18 2.94
CA LEU A 56 -0.96 -10.12 2.25
C LEU A 56 -0.20 -11.30 1.66
N ILE A 57 0.90 -11.07 0.96
CA ILE A 57 1.70 -12.13 0.34
C ILE A 57 2.28 -13.04 1.42
N MET A 58 2.87 -12.48 2.47
CA MET A 58 3.48 -13.27 3.55
C MET A 58 2.43 -14.06 4.34
N ALA A 59 1.33 -13.43 4.74
CA ALA A 59 0.32 -14.06 5.57
C ALA A 59 -0.49 -15.13 4.83
N ARG A 60 -0.80 -14.92 3.55
CA ARG A 60 -1.66 -15.83 2.78
C ARG A 60 -0.88 -16.87 1.96
N MET A 61 0.34 -16.56 1.57
CA MET A 61 1.12 -17.39 0.66
C MET A 61 2.41 -17.94 1.28
N GLY A 62 2.79 -17.48 2.48
CA GLY A 62 4.02 -17.90 3.15
C GLY A 62 5.31 -17.50 2.40
N ARG A 63 5.23 -16.53 1.48
CA ARG A 63 6.38 -16.09 0.68
C ARG A 63 6.97 -14.82 1.28
N LEU A 64 8.27 -14.79 1.49
CA LEU A 64 8.96 -13.62 2.03
C LEU A 64 8.95 -12.46 1.04
N VAL A 65 8.68 -11.29 1.55
CA VAL A 65 8.69 -10.02 0.81
C VAL A 65 9.57 -9.01 1.53
N THR A 66 10.40 -8.30 0.77
CA THR A 66 11.25 -7.23 1.31
C THR A 66 10.92 -5.90 0.64
N SER A 67 10.84 -4.80 1.41
CA SER A 67 10.90 -3.45 0.84
C SER A 67 12.34 -3.19 0.42
N LEU A 68 12.55 -2.87 -0.87
CA LEU A 68 13.88 -2.66 -1.42
C LEU A 68 14.45 -1.32 -0.96
N PRO A 69 15.62 -1.28 -0.28
CA PRO A 69 16.37 -0.04 -0.13
C PRO A 69 16.88 0.41 -1.50
N MET A 70 16.13 1.26 -2.18
CA MET A 70 16.37 1.62 -3.60
C MET A 70 17.76 2.24 -3.82
N SER A 71 18.36 2.84 -2.80
CA SER A 71 19.73 3.34 -2.82
C SER A 71 20.78 2.28 -3.15
N LEU A 72 20.49 1.00 -2.87
CA LEU A 72 21.39 -0.09 -3.28
C LEU A 72 21.61 -0.10 -4.79
N ILE A 73 20.59 0.25 -5.57
CA ILE A 73 20.67 0.32 -7.03
C ILE A 73 21.07 1.73 -7.46
N THR A 74 20.34 2.77 -6.97
CA THR A 74 20.49 4.13 -7.49
C THR A 74 21.81 4.80 -7.08
N LEU A 75 22.34 4.49 -5.89
CA LEU A 75 23.59 5.08 -5.38
C LEU A 75 24.74 4.07 -5.32
N TYR A 76 24.54 2.95 -4.64
CA TYR A 76 25.62 1.98 -4.42
C TYR A 76 25.95 1.12 -5.63
N LYS A 77 25.05 1.06 -6.64
CA LYS A 77 25.20 0.20 -7.83
C LYS A 77 25.50 -1.25 -7.48
N SER A 78 24.85 -1.74 -6.41
CA SER A 78 25.07 -3.09 -5.89
C SER A 78 24.64 -4.17 -6.90
N PRO A 79 25.44 -5.23 -7.11
CA PRO A 79 25.12 -6.30 -8.06
C PRO A 79 24.12 -7.29 -7.45
N LEU A 80 22.84 -6.88 -7.32
CA LEU A 80 21.80 -7.75 -6.77
C LEU A 80 21.44 -8.87 -7.76
N VAL A 81 21.23 -10.07 -7.24
CA VAL A 81 20.69 -11.20 -8.02
C VAL A 81 19.18 -11.04 -8.10
N THR A 82 18.66 -10.86 -9.32
CA THR A 82 17.24 -10.53 -9.55
C THR A 82 16.47 -11.64 -10.26
N ARG A 83 17.14 -12.64 -10.81
CA ARG A 83 16.50 -13.79 -11.47
C ARG A 83 15.56 -14.51 -10.48
N ASP A 84 14.43 -14.97 -10.98
CA ASP A 84 13.40 -15.67 -10.21
C ASP A 84 12.85 -14.85 -9.01
N THR A 85 12.93 -13.52 -9.13
CA THR A 85 12.33 -12.56 -8.19
C THR A 85 11.07 -11.95 -8.78
N LEU A 86 10.07 -11.72 -7.95
CA LEU A 86 8.94 -10.87 -8.27
C LEU A 86 9.22 -9.46 -7.73
N ALA A 87 9.31 -8.45 -8.59
CA ALA A 87 9.45 -7.06 -8.19
C ALA A 87 8.14 -6.29 -8.47
N VAL A 88 7.53 -5.74 -7.43
CA VAL A 88 6.28 -4.99 -7.53
C VAL A 88 6.53 -3.54 -7.16
N ALA A 89 6.35 -2.62 -8.11
CA ALA A 89 6.35 -1.19 -7.82
C ALA A 89 4.94 -0.65 -7.66
N ILE A 90 4.77 0.28 -6.73
CA ILE A 90 3.53 1.04 -6.55
C ILE A 90 3.86 2.52 -6.69
N SER A 91 3.11 3.24 -7.53
CA SER A 91 3.30 4.68 -7.72
C SER A 91 2.04 5.36 -8.25
N GLN A 92 1.74 6.54 -7.76
CA GLN A 92 0.68 7.38 -8.32
C GLN A 92 1.12 7.93 -9.69
N SER A 93 2.25 8.63 -9.76
CA SER A 93 2.71 9.30 -10.98
C SER A 93 3.59 8.45 -11.90
N GLY A 94 4.29 7.45 -11.33
CA GLY A 94 5.27 6.64 -12.06
C GLY A 94 6.48 7.43 -12.59
N GLN A 95 6.72 8.65 -12.08
CA GLN A 95 7.74 9.57 -12.62
C GLN A 95 9.07 9.53 -11.87
N SER A 96 9.08 9.02 -10.63
CA SER A 96 10.28 9.06 -9.79
C SER A 96 11.39 8.16 -10.34
N PRO A 97 12.59 8.69 -10.65
CA PRO A 97 13.73 7.89 -11.09
C PRO A 97 14.12 6.82 -10.07
N ASP A 98 13.99 7.14 -8.77
CA ASP A 98 14.27 6.20 -7.66
C ASP A 98 13.38 4.96 -7.67
N VAL A 99 12.22 5.00 -8.33
CA VAL A 99 11.32 3.85 -8.47
C VAL A 99 11.49 3.19 -9.85
N VAL A 100 11.70 4.00 -10.88
CA VAL A 100 11.85 3.55 -12.28
C VAL A 100 13.15 2.76 -12.48
N GLU A 101 14.29 3.29 -12.01
CA GLU A 101 15.60 2.66 -12.20
C GLU A 101 15.66 1.25 -11.56
N PRO A 102 15.20 1.03 -10.31
CA PRO A 102 15.15 -0.32 -9.74
C PRO A 102 14.27 -1.30 -10.54
N ILE A 103 13.10 -0.90 -11.00
CA ILE A 103 12.25 -1.78 -11.79
C ILE A 103 12.91 -2.18 -13.11
N ARG A 104 13.55 -1.23 -13.78
CA ARG A 104 14.33 -1.53 -14.99
C ARG A 104 15.48 -2.49 -14.69
N TYR A 105 16.23 -2.25 -13.61
CA TYR A 105 17.31 -3.12 -13.18
C TYR A 105 16.83 -4.56 -12.92
N PHE A 106 15.71 -4.73 -12.20
CA PHE A 106 15.13 -6.04 -11.94
C PHE A 106 14.68 -6.74 -13.22
N ARG A 107 13.99 -6.00 -14.11
CA ARG A 107 13.55 -6.54 -15.40
C ARG A 107 14.73 -7.02 -16.27
N ASP A 108 15.76 -6.19 -16.39
CA ASP A 108 16.95 -6.49 -17.18
C ASP A 108 17.71 -7.70 -16.63
N GLY A 109 17.66 -7.92 -15.32
CA GLY A 109 18.23 -9.07 -14.63
C GLY A 109 17.35 -10.33 -14.62
N GLY A 110 16.19 -10.32 -15.30
CA GLY A 110 15.32 -11.49 -15.49
C GLY A 110 14.28 -11.72 -14.40
N ALA A 111 13.97 -10.69 -13.58
CA ALA A 111 12.83 -10.71 -12.66
C ALA A 111 11.53 -10.52 -13.41
N THR A 112 10.42 -11.05 -12.86
CA THR A 112 9.07 -10.61 -13.25
C THR A 112 8.78 -9.29 -12.57
N THR A 113 8.44 -8.26 -13.35
CA THR A 113 8.22 -6.91 -12.84
C THR A 113 6.78 -6.47 -13.05
N VAL A 114 6.17 -5.93 -12.00
CA VAL A 114 4.78 -5.44 -11.99
C VAL A 114 4.75 -3.99 -11.51
N ALA A 115 4.13 -3.12 -12.27
CA ALA A 115 3.84 -1.74 -11.87
C ALA A 115 2.35 -1.58 -11.58
N LEU A 116 1.99 -1.32 -10.32
CA LEU A 116 0.67 -0.85 -9.94
C LEU A 116 0.71 0.68 -10.00
N VAL A 117 0.24 1.28 -11.07
CA VAL A 117 0.47 2.69 -11.36
C VAL A 117 -0.77 3.40 -11.88
N ASN A 118 -0.98 4.65 -11.47
CA ASN A 118 -2.15 5.40 -11.91
C ASN A 118 -1.93 6.07 -13.28
N ASP A 119 -0.72 6.55 -13.58
CA ASP A 119 -0.34 7.04 -14.89
C ASP A 119 0.29 5.91 -15.73
N THR A 120 -0.52 5.31 -16.59
CA THR A 120 -0.10 4.19 -17.45
C THR A 120 0.81 4.60 -18.61
N THR A 121 1.03 5.90 -18.81
CA THR A 121 1.97 6.44 -19.82
C THR A 121 3.31 6.83 -19.21
N SER A 122 3.50 6.55 -17.92
CA SER A 122 4.69 6.94 -17.16
C SER A 122 5.91 6.08 -17.47
N PRO A 123 7.13 6.60 -17.21
CA PRO A 123 8.36 5.83 -17.34
C PRO A 123 8.37 4.53 -16.52
N LEU A 124 7.66 4.48 -15.37
CA LEU A 124 7.51 3.27 -14.58
C LEU A 124 6.68 2.22 -15.33
N ALA A 125 5.56 2.63 -15.93
CA ALA A 125 4.70 1.74 -16.72
C ALA A 125 5.46 1.10 -17.89
N GLU A 126 6.31 1.89 -18.57
CA GLU A 126 7.15 1.40 -19.68
C GLU A 126 8.28 0.46 -19.21
N SER A 127 8.76 0.65 -17.98
CA SER A 127 9.86 -0.11 -17.42
C SER A 127 9.45 -1.49 -16.88
N ALA A 128 8.18 -1.70 -16.56
CA ALA A 128 7.68 -2.96 -16.03
C ALA A 128 7.23 -3.92 -17.15
N GLU A 129 7.28 -5.25 -16.88
CA GLU A 129 6.71 -6.27 -17.76
C GLU A 129 5.17 -6.22 -17.73
N TRP A 130 4.60 -5.98 -16.55
CA TRP A 130 3.17 -5.89 -16.30
C TRP A 130 2.81 -4.54 -15.72
N THR A 131 1.92 -3.82 -16.41
CA THR A 131 1.36 -2.55 -15.93
C THR A 131 -0.09 -2.74 -15.57
N MET A 132 -0.43 -2.52 -14.31
CA MET A 132 -1.76 -2.66 -13.73
C MET A 132 -2.28 -1.29 -13.32
N PRO A 133 -3.26 -0.73 -14.03
CA PRO A 133 -3.78 0.61 -13.74
C PRO A 133 -4.47 0.69 -12.38
N LEU A 134 -4.25 1.80 -11.65
CA LEU A 134 -4.93 2.03 -10.38
C LEU A 134 -6.35 2.61 -10.54
N HIS A 135 -6.64 3.23 -11.68
CA HIS A 135 -7.92 3.89 -11.97
C HIS A 135 -8.37 4.93 -10.93
N ALA A 136 -7.41 5.52 -10.20
CA ALA A 136 -7.72 6.58 -9.23
C ALA A 136 -8.13 7.90 -9.90
N GLY A 137 -7.92 8.04 -11.20
CA GLY A 137 -8.12 9.30 -11.92
C GLY A 137 -7.13 10.38 -11.47
N LYS A 138 -7.42 11.63 -11.80
CA LYS A 138 -6.55 12.75 -11.40
C LYS A 138 -6.71 13.03 -9.91
N GLU A 139 -5.60 13.01 -9.18
CA GLU A 139 -5.50 13.42 -7.78
C GLU A 139 -4.84 14.79 -7.70
N GLN A 140 -5.52 15.74 -7.06
CA GLN A 140 -5.08 17.14 -6.99
C GLN A 140 -4.38 17.46 -5.68
N SER A 141 -4.74 16.75 -4.62
CA SER A 141 -4.12 16.91 -3.31
C SER A 141 -2.69 16.39 -3.32
N VAL A 142 -1.79 17.11 -2.66
CA VAL A 142 -0.41 16.65 -2.45
C VAL A 142 -0.40 15.37 -1.61
N ALA A 143 -1.22 15.35 -0.56
CA ALA A 143 -1.42 14.16 0.25
C ALA A 143 -2.26 13.13 -0.51
N ALA A 144 -1.70 11.95 -0.77
CA ALA A 144 -2.38 10.86 -1.44
C ALA A 144 -3.62 10.39 -0.64
N THR A 145 -4.70 10.11 -1.34
CA THR A 145 -5.96 9.60 -0.77
C THR A 145 -6.48 8.44 -1.60
N LYS A 146 -7.22 8.73 -2.68
CA LYS A 146 -7.82 7.70 -3.55
C LYS A 146 -6.78 6.84 -4.26
N SER A 147 -5.62 7.39 -4.63
CA SER A 147 -4.52 6.62 -5.21
C SER A 147 -3.94 5.63 -4.21
N PHE A 148 -3.85 5.98 -2.92
CA PHE A 148 -3.47 5.04 -1.87
C PHE A 148 -4.50 3.91 -1.73
N ILE A 149 -5.80 4.24 -1.62
CA ILE A 149 -6.87 3.25 -1.47
C ILE A 149 -6.91 2.29 -2.67
N THR A 150 -6.86 2.81 -3.88
CA THR A 150 -6.84 1.96 -5.10
C THR A 150 -5.56 1.12 -5.20
N SER A 151 -4.43 1.57 -4.62
CA SER A 151 -3.22 0.76 -4.53
C SER A 151 -3.38 -0.44 -3.60
N LEU A 152 -4.05 -0.27 -2.45
CA LEU A 152 -4.38 -1.38 -1.56
C LEU A 152 -5.26 -2.42 -2.28
N VAL A 153 -6.29 -1.95 -2.99
CA VAL A 153 -7.20 -2.82 -3.74
C VAL A 153 -6.48 -3.53 -4.89
N ALA A 154 -5.61 -2.83 -5.64
CA ALA A 154 -4.79 -3.42 -6.69
C ALA A 154 -3.89 -4.54 -6.14
N GLY A 155 -3.25 -4.31 -5.00
CA GLY A 155 -2.45 -5.31 -4.30
C GLY A 155 -3.27 -6.52 -3.85
N ALA A 156 -4.46 -6.30 -3.30
CA ALA A 156 -5.37 -7.37 -2.90
C ALA A 156 -5.85 -8.19 -4.11
N ARG A 157 -6.21 -7.54 -5.24
CA ARG A 157 -6.56 -8.22 -6.50
C ARG A 157 -5.42 -9.08 -7.02
N LEU A 158 -4.19 -8.57 -6.99
CA LEU A 158 -3.00 -9.32 -7.39
C LEU A 158 -2.88 -10.61 -6.60
N VAL A 159 -3.01 -10.54 -5.27
CA VAL A 159 -2.92 -11.72 -4.39
C VAL A 159 -4.09 -12.67 -4.62
N ALA A 160 -5.32 -12.16 -4.74
CA ALA A 160 -6.52 -12.96 -5.00
C ALA A 160 -6.40 -13.75 -6.30
N GLU A 161 -5.89 -13.14 -7.36
CA GLU A 161 -5.65 -13.82 -8.64
C GLU A 161 -4.46 -14.77 -8.57
N TRP A 162 -3.38 -14.39 -7.86
CA TRP A 162 -2.23 -15.27 -7.67
C TRP A 162 -2.59 -16.55 -6.93
N GLN A 163 -3.43 -16.48 -5.89
CA GLN A 163 -3.92 -17.65 -5.14
C GLN A 163 -5.10 -18.36 -5.81
N SER A 164 -5.80 -17.71 -6.75
CA SER A 164 -7.12 -18.12 -7.24
C SER A 164 -8.15 -18.23 -6.11
N ASP A 165 -8.13 -17.27 -5.19
CA ASP A 165 -8.92 -17.25 -3.95
C ASP A 165 -10.28 -16.60 -4.18
N ALA A 166 -11.34 -17.38 -4.18
CA ALA A 166 -12.71 -16.91 -4.40
C ALA A 166 -13.22 -16.02 -3.26
N GLU A 167 -12.94 -16.39 -2.01
CA GLU A 167 -13.39 -15.62 -0.83
C GLU A 167 -12.78 -14.22 -0.82
N LEU A 168 -11.47 -14.11 -1.13
CA LEU A 168 -10.81 -12.81 -1.23
C LEU A 168 -11.37 -11.99 -2.39
N LYS A 169 -11.69 -12.61 -3.53
CA LYS A 169 -12.33 -11.94 -4.67
C LYS A 169 -13.70 -11.38 -4.30
N ASP A 170 -14.52 -12.17 -3.60
CA ASP A 170 -15.85 -11.75 -3.15
C ASP A 170 -15.74 -10.59 -2.14
N GLY A 171 -14.80 -10.67 -1.20
CA GLY A 171 -14.51 -9.56 -0.27
C GLY A 171 -14.06 -8.28 -0.98
N ILE A 172 -13.24 -8.39 -2.02
CA ILE A 172 -12.81 -7.24 -2.83
C ILE A 172 -13.99 -6.66 -3.62
N ALA A 173 -14.89 -7.50 -4.15
CA ALA A 173 -16.05 -7.04 -4.89
C ALA A 173 -17.02 -6.21 -4.04
N ALA A 174 -17.08 -6.42 -2.74
CA ALA A 174 -17.91 -5.66 -1.79
C ALA A 174 -17.30 -4.30 -1.39
N LEU A 175 -16.02 -4.04 -1.68
CA LEU A 175 -15.32 -2.84 -1.20
C LEU A 175 -15.97 -1.52 -1.62
N PRO A 176 -16.52 -1.32 -2.83
CA PRO A 176 -17.16 -0.05 -3.18
C PRO A 176 -18.28 0.36 -2.21
N GLU A 177 -19.15 -0.58 -1.84
CA GLU A 177 -20.24 -0.34 -0.90
C GLU A 177 -19.72 -0.06 0.51
N VAL A 178 -18.75 -0.84 0.96
CA VAL A 178 -18.11 -0.68 2.28
C VAL A 178 -17.41 0.68 2.39
N LEU A 179 -16.71 1.11 1.35
CA LEU A 179 -16.03 2.41 1.32
C LEU A 179 -17.02 3.57 1.28
N ALA A 180 -18.12 3.43 0.53
CA ALA A 180 -19.17 4.44 0.48
C ALA A 180 -19.87 4.61 1.85
N GLU A 181 -20.04 3.53 2.60
CA GLU A 181 -20.59 3.58 3.96
C GLU A 181 -19.56 4.16 4.94
N ALA A 182 -18.30 3.74 4.87
CA ALA A 182 -17.23 4.25 5.72
C ALA A 182 -17.04 5.78 5.55
N ALA A 183 -17.25 6.30 4.33
CA ALA A 183 -17.15 7.73 4.05
C ALA A 183 -18.23 8.59 4.76
N LYS A 184 -19.29 7.97 5.30
CA LYS A 184 -20.34 8.64 6.06
C LYS A 184 -20.07 8.70 7.57
N ALA A 185 -18.99 8.05 8.03
CA ALA A 185 -18.67 8.00 9.45
C ALA A 185 -18.40 9.41 10.00
N ASP A 186 -19.02 9.72 11.15
CA ASP A 186 -18.81 10.97 11.86
C ASP A 186 -17.63 10.82 12.84
N TRP A 187 -16.58 11.57 12.60
CA TRP A 187 -15.38 11.62 13.43
C TRP A 187 -15.31 12.86 14.32
N SER A 188 -16.39 13.64 14.44
CA SER A 188 -16.41 14.90 15.18
C SER A 188 -15.98 14.74 16.63
N ALA A 189 -16.34 13.64 17.29
CA ALA A 189 -15.93 13.35 18.67
C ALA A 189 -14.41 13.22 18.85
N ALA A 190 -13.66 12.90 17.80
CA ALA A 190 -12.20 12.84 17.87
C ALA A 190 -11.55 14.24 17.84
N LEU A 191 -12.26 15.27 17.40
CA LEU A 191 -11.72 16.63 17.28
C LEU A 191 -11.33 17.23 18.63
N ASP A 192 -12.09 16.96 19.68
CA ASP A 192 -11.81 17.47 21.02
C ASP A 192 -10.46 16.97 21.57
N VAL A 193 -10.05 15.77 21.16
CA VAL A 193 -8.77 15.16 21.53
C VAL A 193 -7.65 15.54 20.57
N LEU A 194 -7.94 15.56 19.27
CA LEU A 194 -6.91 15.71 18.24
C LEU A 194 -6.58 17.17 17.91
N ALA A 195 -7.54 18.08 17.97
CA ALA A 195 -7.33 19.48 17.61
C ALA A 195 -6.30 20.21 18.51
N PRO A 196 -6.29 20.02 19.84
CA PRO A 196 -5.28 20.63 20.72
C PRO A 196 -3.94 19.87 20.70
N ALA A 197 -3.87 18.68 20.12
CA ALA A 197 -2.68 17.82 20.14
C ALA A 197 -1.51 18.44 19.37
N ARG A 198 -0.31 18.27 19.88
CA ARG A 198 0.94 18.61 19.19
C ARG A 198 1.68 17.38 18.68
N ASN A 199 1.51 16.29 19.39
CA ASN A 199 2.06 14.98 19.06
C ASN A 199 0.94 13.95 19.13
N ILE A 200 1.02 12.93 18.32
CA ILE A 200 0.07 11.82 18.31
C ILE A 200 0.81 10.51 18.00
N MET A 201 0.40 9.46 18.62
CA MET A 201 0.87 8.13 18.28
C MET A 201 -0.26 7.36 17.58
N VAL A 202 0.10 6.71 16.46
CA VAL A 202 -0.83 5.90 15.67
C VAL A 202 -0.41 4.44 15.79
N VAL A 203 -1.32 3.60 16.26
CA VAL A 203 -1.01 2.20 16.54
C VAL A 203 -1.80 1.28 15.61
N GLY A 204 -1.10 0.36 14.97
CA GLY A 204 -1.68 -0.73 14.22
C GLY A 204 -0.92 -2.03 14.47
N ARG A 205 -1.51 -3.19 14.14
CA ARG A 205 -0.82 -4.46 14.24
C ARG A 205 -1.20 -5.38 13.07
N GLY A 206 -0.22 -6.13 12.56
CA GLY A 206 -0.45 -6.99 11.40
C GLY A 206 -0.88 -6.15 10.20
N ILE A 207 -1.96 -6.52 9.53
CA ILE A 207 -2.43 -5.87 8.30
C ILE A 207 -2.90 -4.42 8.51
N SER A 208 -3.19 -3.99 9.74
CA SER A 208 -3.53 -2.59 10.03
C SER A 208 -2.31 -1.70 10.27
N PHE A 209 -1.11 -2.26 10.42
CA PHE A 209 0.09 -1.44 10.62
C PHE A 209 0.42 -0.54 9.43
N PRO A 210 0.35 -0.99 8.16
CA PRO A 210 0.47 -0.11 6.99
C PRO A 210 -0.54 1.05 6.97
N VAL A 211 -1.76 0.82 7.46
CA VAL A 211 -2.79 1.88 7.59
C VAL A 211 -2.40 2.89 8.67
N ALA A 212 -1.82 2.42 9.78
CA ALA A 212 -1.29 3.29 10.83
C ALA A 212 -0.14 4.17 10.31
N LEU A 213 0.79 3.61 9.53
CA LEU A 213 1.87 4.35 8.86
C LEU A 213 1.31 5.46 7.95
N GLU A 214 0.32 5.12 7.12
CA GLU A 214 -0.33 6.09 6.24
C GLU A 214 -1.05 7.18 7.03
N SER A 215 -1.78 6.83 8.07
CA SER A 215 -2.47 7.81 8.92
C SER A 215 -1.49 8.78 9.59
N ALA A 216 -0.38 8.29 10.12
CA ALA A 216 0.66 9.14 10.67
C ALA A 216 1.26 10.09 9.63
N LEU A 217 1.44 9.63 8.38
CA LEU A 217 1.85 10.47 7.27
C LEU A 217 0.80 11.55 6.98
N LYS A 218 -0.49 11.18 6.93
CA LYS A 218 -1.58 12.12 6.65
C LYS A 218 -1.70 13.20 7.74
N PHE A 219 -1.55 12.86 9.02
CA PHE A 219 -1.51 13.87 10.09
C PHE A 219 -0.38 14.89 9.89
N LYS A 220 0.80 14.44 9.48
CA LYS A 220 1.93 15.34 9.17
C LYS A 220 1.65 16.25 7.97
N GLU A 221 1.13 15.66 6.88
CA GLU A 221 0.95 16.37 5.61
C GLU A 221 -0.24 17.36 5.63
N THR A 222 -1.29 17.05 6.39
CA THR A 222 -2.55 17.82 6.33
C THR A 222 -2.76 18.75 7.50
N SER A 223 -2.17 18.42 8.66
CA SER A 223 -2.42 19.14 9.91
C SER A 223 -1.13 19.67 10.56
N ALA A 224 0.04 19.44 9.94
CA ALA A 224 1.34 19.75 10.51
C ALA A 224 1.53 19.18 11.94
N LEU A 225 0.80 18.10 12.24
CA LEU A 225 0.83 17.42 13.54
C LEU A 225 1.91 16.35 13.52
N GLN A 226 2.82 16.40 14.50
CA GLN A 226 3.83 15.36 14.65
C GLN A 226 3.14 14.03 15.01
N ALA A 227 3.17 13.11 14.07
CA ALA A 227 2.55 11.80 14.22
C ALA A 227 3.56 10.69 13.94
N GLU A 228 3.58 9.67 14.77
CA GLU A 228 4.44 8.50 14.59
C GLU A 228 3.61 7.22 14.72
N ALA A 229 3.91 6.25 13.83
CA ALA A 229 3.19 4.99 13.81
C ALA A 229 4.03 3.86 14.40
N PHE A 230 3.41 3.05 15.25
CA PHE A 230 4.03 1.86 15.82
C PHE A 230 3.15 0.62 15.65
N SER A 231 3.82 -0.52 15.51
CA SER A 231 3.14 -1.79 15.72
C SER A 231 2.75 -1.93 17.20
N GLY A 232 1.56 -2.47 17.48
CA GLY A 232 1.10 -2.70 18.86
C GLY A 232 2.03 -3.60 19.70
N ALA A 233 2.94 -4.35 19.06
CA ALA A 233 4.02 -5.05 19.77
C ALA A 233 5.21 -4.13 20.01
N GLU A 234 5.65 -3.39 19.00
CA GLU A 234 6.85 -2.56 19.04
C GLU A 234 6.75 -1.39 20.03
N ILE A 235 5.55 -0.84 20.19
CA ILE A 235 5.30 0.26 21.14
C ILE A 235 5.77 -0.08 22.56
N LYS A 236 5.76 -1.37 22.95
CA LYS A 236 6.19 -1.86 24.27
C LYS A 236 7.72 -1.90 24.44
N HIS A 237 8.47 -1.71 23.36
CA HIS A 237 9.93 -1.80 23.34
C HIS A 237 10.62 -0.42 23.38
N GLY A 238 10.00 0.55 24.07
CA GLY A 238 10.56 1.89 24.29
C GLY A 238 9.56 3.02 24.09
N PRO A 239 8.86 3.12 22.92
CA PRO A 239 7.97 4.23 22.62
C PRO A 239 6.85 4.46 23.65
N MET A 240 6.43 3.43 24.37
CA MET A 240 5.43 3.53 25.44
C MET A 240 5.85 4.52 26.55
N ALA A 241 7.14 4.79 26.72
CA ALA A 241 7.63 5.78 27.70
C ALA A 241 7.15 7.22 27.41
N LEU A 242 6.69 7.50 26.18
CA LEU A 242 6.13 8.79 25.79
C LEU A 242 4.65 8.95 26.16
N ILE A 243 3.98 7.85 26.54
CA ILE A 243 2.54 7.84 26.79
C ILE A 243 2.30 8.22 28.24
N GLU A 244 1.90 9.45 28.44
CA GLU A 244 1.45 9.98 29.72
C GLU A 244 -0.07 10.20 29.71
N GLU A 245 -0.65 10.58 30.86
CA GLU A 245 -2.08 10.93 30.92
C GLU A 245 -2.40 12.05 29.95
N GLY A 246 -3.44 11.83 29.11
CA GLY A 246 -3.84 12.79 28.07
C GLY A 246 -3.05 12.70 26.76
N TYR A 247 -2.06 11.80 26.63
CA TYR A 247 -1.36 11.62 25.36
C TYR A 247 -2.27 11.01 24.30
N PRO A 248 -2.48 11.67 23.13
CA PRO A 248 -3.45 11.22 22.16
C PRO A 248 -2.96 10.00 21.37
N LEU A 249 -3.82 8.99 21.30
CA LEU A 249 -3.58 7.75 20.56
C LEU A 249 -4.68 7.52 19.52
N VAL A 250 -4.30 7.14 18.30
CA VAL A 250 -5.21 6.56 17.31
C VAL A 250 -4.85 5.09 17.12
N ILE A 251 -5.82 4.20 17.35
CA ILE A 251 -5.58 2.75 17.32
C ILE A 251 -6.46 2.11 16.25
N PHE A 252 -5.82 1.42 15.29
CA PHE A 252 -6.48 0.60 14.28
C PHE A 252 -6.61 -0.83 14.78
N ALA A 253 -7.71 -1.13 15.48
CA ALA A 253 -8.03 -2.45 16.00
C ALA A 253 -8.92 -3.22 15.00
N THR A 254 -8.30 -3.80 13.98
CA THR A 254 -9.02 -4.61 12.99
C THR A 254 -9.45 -5.95 13.57
N ARG A 255 -10.63 -6.44 13.15
CA ARG A 255 -11.10 -7.79 13.55
C ARG A 255 -10.11 -8.86 13.09
N GLY A 256 -9.94 -9.90 13.92
CA GLY A 256 -9.08 -11.03 13.62
C GLY A 256 -7.92 -11.20 14.60
N PRO A 257 -6.86 -11.96 14.24
CA PRO A 257 -5.76 -12.30 15.16
C PRO A 257 -5.00 -11.11 15.75
N ALA A 258 -5.04 -9.96 15.10
CA ALA A 258 -4.36 -8.76 15.56
C ALA A 258 -5.13 -7.96 16.63
N GLN A 259 -6.37 -8.35 16.93
CA GLN A 259 -7.22 -7.68 17.92
C GLN A 259 -7.00 -8.20 19.35
N ALA A 260 -6.34 -9.33 19.51
CA ALA A 260 -6.12 -10.00 20.80
C ALA A 260 -4.99 -9.32 21.62
#